data_38b9b80cc7bb6bb6615457eb340a94c6
#
_entry.id   38b9b80cc7bb6bb6615457eb340a94c6
#
_cell.length_a   1.000
_cell.length_b   1.000
_cell.length_c   1.000
_cell.angle_alpha   90.00
_cell.angle_beta   90.00
_cell.angle_gamma   90.00
#
_symmetry.space_group_name_H-M   'P 1'
#
loop_
_entity.id
_entity.type
_entity.pdbx_description
1 polymer ?
#
loop_
_entity_poly.entity_id
_entity_poly.type
_entity_poly.pdbx_seq_one_letter_code
_entity_poly.pdbx_strand_id
1 'polypeptide(L)'
;MTRAVGTCVTDDSVRQRRQLEAQVERWTAEAKKLAEGGKEAAALDLYRRAADELPGAPWLQHRTAELARKLKKNDAAIIYFRKAATAFQIADFSKRAVAPLRTAWSLAIEGLPSTSRLLVELAVELMQLHRRLGFAADASVTFERTNAALRGRGFSEIAPHVLETLQRDPTARLSTPPNSSLPPGSPPNSRPPLSSGSSTPPASDVMPRGSGAPSGNGAPSARSYALARLFGRR
;
A
#
# COMPACT_ATOMS: atom_id res chain seq x y z
N MET A 1 -37.19 -24.61 -11.35
CA MET A 1 -37.61 -23.28 -11.84
C MET A 1 -36.83 -22.20 -11.09
N THR A 2 -35.69 -21.79 -11.64
CA THR A 2 -34.79 -20.78 -11.03
C THR A 2 -35.18 -19.41 -11.61
N ARG A 3 -35.78 -18.56 -10.76
CA ARG A 3 -36.12 -17.18 -11.09
C ARG A 3 -34.82 -16.35 -11.17
N ALA A 4 -34.42 -15.96 -12.36
CA ALA A 4 -33.37 -14.97 -12.58
C ALA A 4 -33.88 -13.62 -12.01
N VAL A 5 -33.31 -13.19 -10.88
CA VAL A 5 -33.51 -11.84 -10.35
C VAL A 5 -32.67 -10.89 -11.19
N GLY A 6 -33.28 -10.42 -12.28
CA GLY A 6 -32.68 -9.33 -13.08
C GLY A 6 -32.72 -8.04 -12.25
N THR A 7 -31.58 -7.60 -11.74
CA THR A 7 -31.42 -6.28 -11.12
C THR A 7 -31.62 -5.23 -12.20
N CYS A 8 -32.80 -4.62 -12.27
CA CYS A 8 -33.06 -3.44 -13.08
C CYS A 8 -32.15 -2.31 -12.54
N VAL A 9 -31.09 -2.02 -13.27
CA VAL A 9 -30.29 -0.80 -13.05
C VAL A 9 -31.20 0.37 -13.41
N THR A 10 -31.66 1.12 -12.41
CA THR A 10 -32.55 2.28 -12.64
C THR A 10 -31.78 3.42 -13.29
N ASP A 11 -32.43 4.22 -14.14
CA ASP A 11 -31.82 5.39 -14.81
C ASP A 11 -31.16 6.34 -13.79
N ASP A 12 -31.70 6.42 -12.57
CA ASP A 12 -31.16 7.25 -11.51
C ASP A 12 -29.79 6.77 -11.04
N SER A 13 -29.56 5.46 -10.95
CA SER A 13 -28.26 4.90 -10.56
C SER A 13 -27.18 5.19 -11.63
N VAL A 14 -27.55 5.18 -12.89
CA VAL A 14 -26.66 5.54 -14.00
C VAL A 14 -26.31 7.04 -13.96
N ARG A 15 -27.29 7.90 -13.68
CA ARG A 15 -27.06 9.35 -13.56
C ARG A 15 -26.18 9.67 -12.37
N GLN A 16 -26.40 9.07 -11.21
CA GLN A 16 -25.57 9.24 -10.02
C GLN A 16 -24.13 8.83 -10.28
N ARG A 17 -23.92 7.68 -10.93
CA ARG A 17 -22.59 7.22 -11.28
C ARG A 17 -21.86 8.18 -12.21
N ARG A 18 -22.52 8.71 -13.25
CA ARG A 18 -21.93 9.72 -14.16
C ARG A 18 -21.56 11.01 -13.43
N GLN A 19 -22.40 11.46 -12.50
CA GLN A 19 -22.10 12.64 -11.67
C GLN A 19 -20.88 12.42 -10.80
N LEU A 20 -20.77 11.25 -10.17
CA LEU A 20 -19.61 10.87 -9.36
C LEU A 20 -18.34 10.81 -10.21
N GLU A 21 -18.39 10.17 -11.38
CA GLU A 21 -17.26 10.09 -12.30
C GLU A 21 -16.79 11.50 -12.72
N ALA A 22 -17.71 12.41 -13.08
CA ALA A 22 -17.40 13.78 -13.42
C ALA A 22 -16.79 14.58 -12.24
N GLN A 23 -17.25 14.31 -11.02
CA GLN A 23 -16.70 14.93 -9.81
C GLN A 23 -15.28 14.43 -9.54
N VAL A 24 -15.03 13.14 -9.68
CA VAL A 24 -13.70 12.53 -9.53
C VAL A 24 -12.73 13.08 -10.58
N GLU A 25 -13.17 13.26 -11.82
CA GLU A 25 -12.36 13.89 -12.87
C GLU A 25 -11.94 15.32 -12.50
N ARG A 26 -12.86 16.12 -11.93
CA ARG A 26 -12.54 17.47 -11.45
C ARG A 26 -11.49 17.44 -10.33
N TRP A 27 -11.66 16.59 -9.33
CA TRP A 27 -10.71 16.45 -8.22
C TRP A 27 -9.33 15.99 -8.71
N THR A 28 -9.29 15.06 -9.66
CA THR A 28 -8.00 14.58 -10.20
C THR A 28 -7.30 15.64 -11.05
N ALA A 29 -8.05 16.43 -11.82
CA ALA A 29 -7.50 17.55 -12.57
C ALA A 29 -6.93 18.64 -11.65
N GLU A 30 -7.67 18.98 -10.59
CA GLU A 30 -7.22 19.95 -9.58
C GLU A 30 -6.00 19.43 -8.81
N ALA A 31 -6.03 18.16 -8.37
CA ALA A 31 -4.92 17.52 -7.68
C ALA A 31 -3.65 17.52 -8.55
N LYS A 32 -3.79 17.30 -9.85
CA LYS A 32 -2.67 17.36 -10.79
C LYS A 32 -2.06 18.78 -10.83
N LYS A 33 -2.89 19.82 -10.96
CA LYS A 33 -2.44 21.23 -10.93
C LYS A 33 -1.72 21.59 -9.62
N LEU A 34 -2.27 21.13 -8.49
CA LEU A 34 -1.65 21.35 -7.18
C LEU A 34 -0.29 20.64 -7.07
N ALA A 35 -0.18 19.42 -7.56
CA ALA A 35 1.08 18.66 -7.55
C ALA A 35 2.15 19.33 -8.44
N GLU A 36 1.76 19.84 -9.62
CA GLU A 36 2.63 20.60 -10.51
C GLU A 36 3.06 21.93 -9.89
N GLY A 37 2.18 22.57 -9.10
CA GLY A 37 2.46 23.79 -8.34
C GLY A 37 3.21 23.58 -7.01
N GLY A 38 3.73 22.36 -6.74
CA GLY A 38 4.48 22.06 -5.52
C GLY A 38 3.63 21.87 -4.25
N LYS A 39 2.29 21.94 -4.35
CA LYS A 39 1.35 21.74 -3.23
C LYS A 39 0.96 20.27 -3.09
N GLU A 40 1.94 19.39 -2.96
CA GLU A 40 1.77 17.94 -3.01
C GLU A 40 0.88 17.38 -1.87
N ALA A 41 0.91 18.00 -0.69
CA ALA A 41 0.05 17.59 0.43
C ALA A 41 -1.43 17.81 0.12
N ALA A 42 -1.80 18.98 -0.41
CA ALA A 42 -3.17 19.28 -0.83
C ALA A 42 -3.61 18.42 -2.02
N ALA A 43 -2.70 18.15 -2.96
CA ALA A 43 -2.96 17.21 -4.05
C ALA A 43 -3.26 15.79 -3.55
N LEU A 44 -2.52 15.33 -2.53
CA LEU A 44 -2.77 14.02 -1.92
C LEU A 44 -4.17 13.93 -1.31
N ASP A 45 -4.63 14.96 -0.64
CA ASP A 45 -5.96 14.95 -0.02
C ASP A 45 -7.09 14.87 -1.07
N LEU A 46 -6.94 15.55 -2.21
CA LEU A 46 -7.89 15.42 -3.33
C LEU A 46 -7.82 14.04 -3.98
N TYR A 47 -6.61 13.51 -4.23
CA TYR A 47 -6.47 12.15 -4.75
C TYR A 47 -7.04 11.10 -3.81
N ARG A 48 -6.90 11.25 -2.48
CA ARG A 48 -7.51 10.35 -1.50
C ARG A 48 -9.02 10.36 -1.59
N ARG A 49 -9.66 11.54 -1.59
CA ARG A 49 -11.12 11.66 -1.76
C ARG A 49 -11.58 10.98 -3.04
N ALA A 50 -10.92 11.28 -4.17
CA ALA A 50 -11.25 10.67 -5.44
C ALA A 50 -11.09 9.13 -5.42
N ALA A 51 -10.02 8.62 -4.79
CA ALA A 51 -9.74 7.20 -4.68
C ALA A 51 -10.72 6.45 -3.75
N ASP A 52 -11.22 7.11 -2.71
CA ASP A 52 -12.20 6.51 -1.81
C ASP A 52 -13.61 6.48 -2.44
N GLU A 53 -13.95 7.45 -3.32
CA GLU A 53 -15.21 7.45 -4.07
C GLU A 53 -15.21 6.43 -5.24
N LEU A 54 -14.07 6.16 -5.85
CA LEU A 54 -13.93 5.16 -6.91
C LEU A 54 -12.93 4.07 -6.53
N PRO A 55 -13.28 3.18 -5.60
CA PRO A 55 -12.37 2.12 -5.12
C PRO A 55 -11.98 1.12 -6.23
N GLY A 56 -12.80 0.98 -7.26
CA GLY A 56 -12.53 0.12 -8.41
C GLY A 56 -11.61 0.73 -9.47
N ALA A 57 -11.09 1.94 -9.29
CA ALA A 57 -10.18 2.60 -10.23
C ALA A 57 -8.70 2.37 -9.86
N PRO A 58 -8.02 1.34 -10.42
CA PRO A 58 -6.69 0.94 -9.96
C PRO A 58 -5.63 2.02 -10.20
N TRP A 59 -5.75 2.78 -11.29
CA TRP A 59 -4.82 3.86 -11.60
C TRP A 59 -4.87 5.00 -10.57
N LEU A 60 -6.06 5.29 -10.05
CA LEU A 60 -6.29 6.35 -9.07
C LEU A 60 -5.71 5.95 -7.71
N GLN A 61 -5.97 4.71 -7.27
CA GLN A 61 -5.38 4.14 -6.07
C GLN A 61 -3.85 4.15 -6.15
N HIS A 62 -3.30 3.73 -7.31
CA HIS A 62 -1.85 3.71 -7.53
C HIS A 62 -1.24 5.11 -7.49
N ARG A 63 -1.89 6.10 -8.14
CA ARG A 63 -1.40 7.49 -8.13
C ARG A 63 -1.41 8.10 -6.73
N THR A 64 -2.48 7.83 -5.96
CA THR A 64 -2.58 8.24 -4.55
C THR A 64 -1.43 7.64 -3.73
N ALA A 65 -1.15 6.35 -3.93
CA ALA A 65 -0.06 5.65 -3.25
C ALA A 65 1.32 6.24 -3.58
N GLU A 66 1.59 6.53 -4.87
CA GLU A 66 2.86 7.14 -5.30
C GLU A 66 3.08 8.51 -4.66
N LEU A 67 2.03 9.34 -4.63
CA LEU A 67 2.13 10.67 -4.03
C LEU A 67 2.32 10.57 -2.50
N ALA A 68 1.61 9.65 -1.83
CA ALA A 68 1.81 9.39 -0.41
C ALA A 68 3.25 8.93 -0.10
N ARG A 69 3.81 8.03 -0.94
CA ARG A 69 5.21 7.59 -0.82
C ARG A 69 6.19 8.76 -1.01
N LYS A 70 5.96 9.62 -2.01
CA LYS A 70 6.80 10.81 -2.24
C LYS A 70 6.81 11.74 -1.03
N LEU A 71 5.67 11.88 -0.34
CA LEU A 71 5.53 12.65 0.89
C LEU A 71 6.00 11.89 2.14
N LYS A 72 6.62 10.72 2.00
CA LYS A 72 7.07 9.85 3.10
C LYS A 72 5.95 9.43 4.06
N LYS A 73 4.68 9.47 3.62
CA LYS A 73 3.52 8.96 4.35
C LYS A 73 3.36 7.45 4.05
N ASN A 74 4.31 6.64 4.54
CA ASN A 74 4.45 5.24 4.17
C ASN A 74 3.21 4.41 4.51
N ASP A 75 2.56 4.66 5.65
CA ASP A 75 1.35 3.93 6.04
C ASP A 75 0.21 4.13 5.02
N ALA A 76 -0.02 5.38 4.62
CA ALA A 76 -1.00 5.69 3.59
C ALA A 76 -0.60 5.08 2.23
N ALA A 77 0.68 5.15 1.87
CA ALA A 77 1.19 4.56 0.63
C ALA A 77 0.93 3.05 0.57
N ILE A 78 1.21 2.32 1.65
CA ILE A 78 0.97 0.87 1.75
C ILE A 78 -0.52 0.55 1.54
N ILE A 79 -1.42 1.28 2.21
CA ILE A 79 -2.87 1.07 2.10
C ILE A 79 -3.32 1.26 0.66
N TYR A 80 -2.92 2.35 0.01
CA TYR A 80 -3.37 2.65 -1.36
C TYR A 80 -2.70 1.76 -2.41
N PHE A 81 -1.44 1.32 -2.23
CA PHE A 81 -0.84 0.31 -3.10
C PHE A 81 -1.55 -1.04 -2.99
N ARG A 82 -1.94 -1.48 -1.77
CA ARG A 82 -2.74 -2.70 -1.56
C ARG A 82 -4.11 -2.57 -2.24
N LYS A 83 -4.81 -1.44 -2.06
CA LYS A 83 -6.09 -1.14 -2.75
C LYS A 83 -5.92 -1.18 -4.27
N ALA A 84 -4.84 -0.60 -4.81
CA ALA A 84 -4.53 -0.64 -6.25
C ALA A 84 -4.34 -2.07 -6.76
N ALA A 85 -3.60 -2.89 -6.03
CA ALA A 85 -3.40 -4.29 -6.39
C ALA A 85 -4.72 -5.07 -6.40
N THR A 86 -5.57 -4.88 -5.38
CA THR A 86 -6.90 -5.48 -5.31
C THR A 86 -7.78 -5.05 -6.49
N ALA A 87 -7.80 -3.75 -6.80
CA ALA A 87 -8.57 -3.22 -7.92
C ALA A 87 -8.08 -3.77 -9.28
N PHE A 88 -6.76 -3.95 -9.47
CA PHE A 88 -6.23 -4.62 -10.64
C PHE A 88 -6.65 -6.09 -10.73
N GLN A 89 -6.69 -6.82 -9.60
CA GLN A 89 -7.14 -8.21 -9.60
C GLN A 89 -8.64 -8.33 -9.94
N ILE A 90 -9.48 -7.45 -9.37
CA ILE A 90 -10.93 -7.40 -9.68
C ILE A 90 -11.17 -7.10 -11.16
N ALA A 91 -10.34 -6.26 -11.75
CA ALA A 91 -10.39 -5.92 -13.18
C ALA A 91 -9.74 -6.96 -14.11
N ASP A 92 -9.36 -8.13 -13.57
CA ASP A 92 -8.68 -9.24 -14.26
C ASP A 92 -7.28 -8.90 -14.82
N PHE A 93 -6.66 -7.85 -14.30
CA PHE A 93 -5.28 -7.48 -14.61
C PHE A 93 -4.27 -7.99 -13.57
N SER A 94 -4.37 -9.26 -13.20
CA SER A 94 -3.58 -9.87 -12.10
C SER A 94 -2.06 -9.65 -12.24
N LYS A 95 -1.51 -9.69 -13.47
CA LYS A 95 -0.08 -9.39 -13.70
C LYS A 95 0.29 -7.96 -13.31
N ARG A 96 -0.61 -6.98 -13.49
CA ARG A 96 -0.38 -5.58 -13.12
C ARG A 96 -0.50 -5.35 -11.61
N ALA A 97 -1.18 -6.23 -10.90
CA ALA A 97 -1.32 -6.15 -9.43
C ALA A 97 0.00 -6.46 -8.69
N VAL A 98 0.95 -7.17 -9.32
CA VAL A 98 2.22 -7.56 -8.68
C VAL A 98 3.05 -6.35 -8.29
N ALA A 99 3.20 -5.37 -9.17
CA ALA A 99 4.07 -4.21 -8.92
C ALA A 99 3.62 -3.37 -7.71
N PRO A 100 2.36 -2.91 -7.61
CA PRO A 100 1.91 -2.15 -6.45
C PRO A 100 1.97 -2.99 -5.16
N LEU A 101 1.60 -4.28 -5.20
CA LEU A 101 1.64 -5.12 -4.01
C LEU A 101 3.07 -5.36 -3.53
N ARG A 102 4.03 -5.55 -4.45
CA ARG A 102 5.46 -5.63 -4.12
C ARG A 102 5.98 -4.34 -3.50
N THR A 103 5.55 -3.18 -4.01
CA THR A 103 5.94 -1.89 -3.45
C THR A 103 5.38 -1.71 -2.03
N ALA A 104 4.11 -2.06 -1.79
CA ALA A 104 3.51 -2.04 -0.46
C ALA A 104 4.29 -2.93 0.53
N TRP A 105 4.61 -4.15 0.11
CA TRP A 105 5.40 -5.09 0.89
C TRP A 105 6.82 -4.57 1.19
N SER A 106 7.53 -3.99 0.21
CA SER A 106 8.85 -3.40 0.43
C SER A 106 8.81 -2.24 1.43
N LEU A 107 7.82 -1.35 1.31
CA LEU A 107 7.63 -0.26 2.27
C LEU A 107 7.33 -0.79 3.69
N ALA A 108 6.58 -1.89 3.81
CA ALA A 108 6.33 -2.53 5.10
C ALA A 108 7.60 -3.17 5.68
N ILE A 109 8.49 -3.71 4.87
CA ILE A 109 9.80 -4.17 5.32
C ILE A 109 10.66 -3.00 5.83
N GLU A 110 10.69 -1.89 5.12
CA GLU A 110 11.58 -0.75 5.43
C GLU A 110 11.09 0.08 6.62
N GLY A 111 9.79 0.33 6.71
CA GLY A 111 9.25 1.46 7.47
C GLY A 111 8.47 1.15 8.75
N LEU A 112 8.07 -0.09 9.03
CA LEU A 112 7.11 -0.35 10.12
C LEU A 112 7.67 -1.22 11.23
N PRO A 113 8.20 -0.62 12.31
CA PRO A 113 8.71 -1.40 13.46
C PRO A 113 7.61 -2.14 14.25
N SER A 114 6.35 -1.74 14.16
CA SER A 114 5.29 -2.21 15.06
C SER A 114 4.23 -3.11 14.43
N THR A 115 4.29 -3.43 13.14
CA THR A 115 3.22 -4.18 12.46
C THR A 115 3.71 -5.41 11.73
N SER A 116 4.21 -6.41 12.50
CA SER A 116 4.49 -7.74 11.95
C SER A 116 3.27 -8.32 11.20
N ARG A 117 2.06 -8.08 11.71
CA ARG A 117 0.82 -8.57 11.08
C ARG A 117 0.62 -8.05 9.68
N LEU A 118 0.73 -6.73 9.45
CA LEU A 118 0.54 -6.14 8.12
C LEU A 118 1.61 -6.64 7.13
N LEU A 119 2.87 -6.76 7.58
CA LEU A 119 3.94 -7.32 6.77
C LEU A 119 3.64 -8.76 6.34
N VAL A 120 3.16 -9.60 7.28
CA VAL A 120 2.77 -10.98 7.00
C VAL A 120 1.60 -11.05 6.02
N GLU A 121 0.55 -10.24 6.23
CA GLU A 121 -0.61 -10.18 5.32
C GLU A 121 -0.18 -9.83 3.89
N LEU A 122 0.63 -8.77 3.72
CA LEU A 122 1.13 -8.35 2.41
C LEU A 122 2.01 -9.40 1.75
N ALA A 123 2.87 -10.07 2.54
CA ALA A 123 3.71 -11.15 2.03
C ALA A 123 2.87 -12.32 1.54
N VAL A 124 1.86 -12.75 2.32
CA VAL A 124 0.95 -13.83 1.95
C VAL A 124 0.18 -13.48 0.68
N GLU A 125 -0.39 -12.28 0.58
CA GLU A 125 -1.09 -11.83 -0.63
C GLU A 125 -0.17 -11.83 -1.86
N LEU A 126 1.07 -11.37 -1.71
CA LEU A 126 2.05 -11.35 -2.80
C LEU A 126 2.46 -12.76 -3.21
N MET A 127 2.70 -13.66 -2.25
CA MET A 127 3.01 -15.07 -2.53
C MET A 127 1.84 -15.77 -3.25
N GLN A 128 0.61 -15.55 -2.81
CA GLN A 128 -0.59 -16.08 -3.48
C GLN A 128 -0.69 -15.58 -4.92
N LEU A 129 -0.47 -14.29 -5.13
CA LEU A 129 -0.49 -13.71 -6.47
C LEU A 129 0.60 -14.29 -7.37
N HIS A 130 1.85 -14.41 -6.86
CA HIS A 130 2.95 -15.04 -7.58
C HIS A 130 2.63 -16.49 -7.96
N ARG A 131 2.04 -17.27 -7.04
CA ARG A 131 1.65 -18.68 -7.30
C ARG A 131 0.57 -18.78 -8.37
N ARG A 132 -0.48 -17.95 -8.30
CA ARG A 132 -1.54 -17.92 -9.33
C ARG A 132 -1.00 -17.56 -10.72
N LEU A 133 0.05 -16.76 -10.79
CA LEU A 133 0.69 -16.36 -12.05
C LEU A 133 1.79 -17.34 -12.52
N GLY A 134 2.05 -18.42 -11.76
CA GLY A 134 3.10 -19.39 -12.08
C GLY A 134 4.52 -18.96 -11.68
N PHE A 135 4.67 -17.88 -10.90
CA PHE A 135 5.97 -17.35 -10.44
C PHE A 135 6.38 -17.98 -9.10
N ALA A 136 6.57 -19.29 -9.08
CA ALA A 136 6.86 -20.05 -7.86
C ALA A 136 8.15 -19.60 -7.16
N ALA A 137 9.19 -19.29 -7.93
CA ALA A 137 10.47 -18.81 -7.40
C ALA A 137 10.31 -17.44 -6.68
N ASP A 138 9.54 -16.51 -7.27
CA ASP A 138 9.27 -15.21 -6.65
C ASP A 138 8.49 -15.35 -5.33
N ALA A 139 7.58 -16.32 -5.25
CA ALA A 139 6.87 -16.63 -4.00
C ALA A 139 7.83 -17.11 -2.90
N SER A 140 8.77 -17.98 -3.23
CA SER A 140 9.80 -18.45 -2.28
C SER A 140 10.72 -17.33 -1.83
N VAL A 141 11.19 -16.49 -2.75
CA VAL A 141 12.00 -15.31 -2.41
C VAL A 141 11.23 -14.34 -1.50
N THR A 142 9.94 -14.13 -1.76
CA THR A 142 9.09 -13.28 -0.91
C THR A 142 9.00 -13.85 0.51
N PHE A 143 8.81 -15.16 0.64
CA PHE A 143 8.77 -15.87 1.91
C PHE A 143 10.07 -15.72 2.71
N GLU A 144 11.21 -16.03 2.09
CA GLU A 144 12.52 -15.95 2.75
C GLU A 144 12.87 -14.54 3.21
N ARG A 145 12.66 -13.54 2.34
CA ARG A 145 12.94 -12.13 2.69
C ARG A 145 12.02 -11.62 3.79
N THR A 146 10.76 -12.05 3.81
CA THR A 146 9.82 -11.69 4.88
C THR A 146 10.26 -12.29 6.21
N ASN A 147 10.62 -13.58 6.23
CA ASN A 147 11.10 -14.25 7.44
C ASN A 147 12.41 -13.64 7.95
N ALA A 148 13.34 -13.31 7.06
CA ALA A 148 14.56 -12.61 7.44
C ALA A 148 14.26 -11.24 8.09
N ALA A 149 13.31 -10.48 7.55
CA ALA A 149 12.89 -9.19 8.12
C ALA A 149 12.18 -9.34 9.47
N LEU A 150 11.33 -10.38 9.64
CA LEU A 150 10.67 -10.68 10.90
C LEU A 150 11.68 -11.09 11.97
N ARG A 151 12.60 -11.99 11.63
CA ARG A 151 13.67 -12.45 12.52
C ARG A 151 14.55 -11.30 12.97
N GLY A 152 14.98 -10.45 12.06
CA GLY A 152 15.80 -9.27 12.37
C GLY A 152 15.14 -8.27 13.31
N ARG A 153 13.82 -8.37 13.51
CA ARG A 153 13.04 -7.53 14.43
C ARG A 153 12.54 -8.26 15.68
N GLY A 154 12.90 -9.53 15.85
CA GLY A 154 12.48 -10.36 16.96
C GLY A 154 11.02 -10.82 16.89
N PHE A 155 10.39 -10.80 15.71
CA PHE A 155 9.04 -11.33 15.52
C PHE A 155 9.07 -12.80 15.10
N SER A 156 7.95 -13.50 15.33
CA SER A 156 7.76 -14.88 14.87
C SER A 156 7.73 -14.94 13.34
N GLU A 157 8.42 -15.92 12.79
CA GLU A 157 8.49 -16.17 11.36
C GLU A 157 7.17 -16.77 10.82
N ILE A 158 6.94 -16.62 9.53
CA ILE A 158 5.86 -17.33 8.83
C ILE A 158 6.25 -18.81 8.79
N ALA A 159 5.34 -19.67 9.25
CA ALA A 159 5.61 -21.10 9.28
C ALA A 159 5.74 -21.69 7.85
N PRO A 160 6.66 -22.64 7.62
CA PRO A 160 6.89 -23.20 6.28
C PRO A 160 5.65 -23.83 5.65
N HIS A 161 4.75 -24.42 6.45
CA HIS A 161 3.50 -25.02 5.94
C HIS A 161 2.59 -24.01 5.21
N VAL A 162 2.72 -22.71 5.51
CA VAL A 162 1.99 -21.66 4.79
C VAL A 162 2.38 -21.64 3.32
N LEU A 163 3.68 -21.73 3.03
CA LEU A 163 4.17 -21.79 1.65
C LEU A 163 3.71 -23.08 0.94
N GLU A 164 3.71 -24.22 1.65
CA GLU A 164 3.23 -25.50 1.13
C GLU A 164 1.71 -25.48 0.84
N THR A 165 0.93 -24.90 1.74
CA THR A 165 -0.52 -24.70 1.54
C THR A 165 -0.79 -23.89 0.29
N LEU A 166 -0.07 -22.80 0.09
CA LEU A 166 -0.18 -21.97 -1.11
C LEU A 166 0.30 -22.69 -2.38
N GLN A 167 1.14 -23.69 -2.26
CA GLN A 167 1.54 -24.53 -3.40
C GLN A 167 0.41 -25.46 -3.84
N ARG A 168 -0.35 -26.02 -2.88
CA ARG A 168 -1.47 -26.95 -3.14
C ARG A 168 -2.71 -26.20 -3.63
N ASP A 169 -3.04 -25.10 -2.98
CA ASP A 169 -4.19 -24.27 -3.33
C ASP A 169 -3.83 -22.78 -3.29
N PRO A 170 -3.47 -22.18 -4.44
CA PRO A 170 -3.13 -20.76 -4.52
C PRO A 170 -4.32 -19.81 -4.24
N THR A 171 -5.54 -20.36 -4.13
CA THR A 171 -6.75 -19.59 -3.80
C THR A 171 -7.13 -19.69 -2.34
N ALA A 172 -6.48 -20.59 -1.57
CA ALA A 172 -6.76 -20.77 -0.16
C ALA A 172 -6.64 -19.45 0.62
N ARG A 173 -7.69 -19.09 1.32
CA ARG A 173 -7.64 -18.01 2.30
C ARG A 173 -6.99 -18.58 3.55
N LEU A 174 -5.76 -18.16 3.82
CA LEU A 174 -5.10 -18.49 5.08
C LEU A 174 -5.86 -17.78 6.19
N SER A 175 -6.59 -18.56 6.98
CA SER A 175 -7.16 -18.07 8.23
C SER A 175 -5.99 -17.64 9.10
N THR A 176 -5.91 -16.34 9.40
CA THR A 176 -5.00 -15.87 10.43
C THR A 176 -5.29 -16.66 11.70
N PRO A 177 -4.30 -17.31 12.34
CA PRO A 177 -4.56 -18.03 13.56
C PRO A 177 -5.22 -17.07 14.57
N PRO A 178 -6.26 -17.52 15.27
CA PRO A 178 -6.86 -16.70 16.31
C PRO A 178 -5.74 -16.32 17.26
N ASN A 179 -5.63 -15.03 17.54
CA ASN A 179 -4.68 -14.41 18.43
C ASN A 179 -4.52 -15.28 19.67
N SER A 180 -3.40 -16.03 19.75
CA SER A 180 -3.13 -16.87 20.92
C SER A 180 -3.10 -15.95 22.11
N SER A 181 -4.13 -16.06 22.93
CA SER A 181 -4.33 -15.47 24.24
C SER A 181 -3.01 -15.13 24.91
N LEU A 182 -2.82 -13.86 25.18
CA LEU A 182 -1.90 -13.40 26.20
C LEU A 182 -2.13 -14.21 27.48
N PRO A 183 -1.08 -14.75 28.11
CA PRO A 183 -1.23 -15.46 29.37
C PRO A 183 -1.86 -14.49 30.40
N PRO A 184 -2.87 -14.91 31.16
CA PRO A 184 -3.44 -14.11 32.22
C PRO A 184 -2.47 -14.03 33.39
N GLY A 185 -2.09 -12.82 33.80
CA GLY A 185 -1.61 -12.59 35.12
C GLY A 185 -0.11 -12.40 35.28
N SER A 186 0.33 -11.16 35.16
CA SER A 186 1.42 -10.67 35.97
C SER A 186 0.88 -9.52 36.84
N PRO A 187 1.12 -9.55 38.14
CA PRO A 187 0.60 -8.55 39.07
C PRO A 187 1.27 -7.20 38.86
N PRO A 188 0.60 -6.09 39.24
CA PRO A 188 1.15 -4.75 39.10
C PRO A 188 2.32 -4.57 40.08
N ASN A 189 3.55 -4.53 39.54
CA ASN A 189 4.72 -4.29 40.33
C ASN A 189 5.00 -2.78 40.42
N SER A 190 4.87 -2.32 41.62
CA SER A 190 5.42 -1.16 42.34
C SER A 190 6.32 -0.20 41.55
N ARG A 191 5.92 1.07 41.55
CA ARG A 191 6.75 2.25 41.27
C ARG A 191 8.04 2.26 42.10
N PRO A 192 9.18 2.56 41.52
CA PRO A 192 10.28 3.19 42.25
C PRO A 192 10.26 4.72 42.07
N PRO A 193 10.86 5.46 42.99
CA PRO A 193 10.68 6.88 43.16
C PRO A 193 11.56 7.73 42.26
N LEU A 194 11.06 8.95 42.04
CA LEU A 194 11.70 10.08 41.39
C LEU A 194 13.10 10.36 42.00
N SER A 195 14.12 10.38 41.17
CA SER A 195 15.34 11.12 41.48
C SER A 195 15.59 12.18 40.42
N SER A 196 15.45 13.40 40.87
CA SER A 196 15.88 14.66 40.28
C SER A 196 17.38 14.65 40.03
N GLY A 197 17.79 14.87 38.77
CA GLY A 197 19.18 15.07 38.39
C GLY A 197 19.25 16.13 37.29
N SER A 198 19.48 17.37 37.74
CA SER A 198 19.91 18.51 36.91
C SER A 198 21.24 18.19 36.24
N SER A 199 21.38 18.44 34.96
CA SER A 199 22.67 18.77 34.36
C SER A 199 22.46 19.52 33.04
N THR A 200 22.93 20.72 33.02
CA THR A 200 23.07 21.73 31.98
C THR A 200 23.94 21.28 30.81
N PRO A 201 23.72 21.80 29.59
CA PRO A 201 24.54 21.51 28.41
C PRO A 201 25.74 22.46 28.29
N PRO A 202 26.80 22.08 27.59
CA PRO A 202 27.68 23.04 26.97
C PRO A 202 27.43 23.13 25.46
N ALA A 203 27.41 24.37 25.02
CA ALA A 203 27.51 24.80 23.64
C ALA A 203 28.87 24.43 23.03
N SER A 204 28.89 24.07 21.78
CA SER A 204 30.04 24.32 20.89
C SER A 204 29.59 24.34 19.43
N ASP A 205 29.67 25.54 18.87
CA ASP A 205 29.98 25.87 17.50
C ASP A 205 30.80 24.83 16.77
N VAL A 206 30.44 24.55 15.53
CA VAL A 206 31.34 24.58 14.35
C VAL A 206 30.51 24.40 13.07
N MET A 207 30.39 25.45 12.27
CA MET A 207 30.12 25.33 10.83
C MET A 207 31.38 24.84 10.10
N PRO A 208 31.24 24.12 8.99
CA PRO A 208 31.84 24.64 7.76
C PRO A 208 30.91 24.64 6.54
N ARG A 209 31.04 25.69 5.79
CA ARG A 209 30.61 25.89 4.40
C ARG A 209 31.23 24.83 3.50
N GLY A 210 30.42 24.30 2.60
CA GLY A 210 30.85 23.47 1.49
C GLY A 210 29.93 23.68 0.29
N SER A 211 30.28 24.65 -0.55
CA SER A 211 29.77 24.88 -1.90
C SER A 211 30.11 23.71 -2.81
N GLY A 212 29.13 23.19 -3.56
CA GLY A 212 29.35 22.19 -4.59
C GLY A 212 28.06 21.90 -5.34
N ALA A 213 27.72 22.69 -6.34
CA ALA A 213 26.80 22.31 -7.40
C ALA A 213 27.48 21.32 -8.35
N PRO A 214 26.76 20.35 -8.86
CA PRO A 214 26.79 20.13 -10.30
C PRO A 214 25.39 20.08 -10.93
N SER A 215 25.28 20.88 -11.94
CA SER A 215 24.41 20.84 -13.10
C SER A 215 24.37 19.43 -13.69
N GLY A 216 23.17 18.90 -13.93
CA GLY A 216 22.93 17.61 -14.58
C GLY A 216 21.55 17.59 -15.20
N ASN A 217 21.42 18.13 -16.41
CA ASN A 217 20.28 17.99 -17.31
C ASN A 217 20.02 16.50 -17.62
N GLY A 218 18.80 16.06 -17.40
CA GLY A 218 18.32 14.75 -17.80
C GLY A 218 16.81 14.69 -17.70
N ALA A 219 16.10 15.30 -18.65
CA ALA A 219 14.67 15.14 -18.78
C ALA A 219 14.35 13.75 -19.38
N PRO A 220 13.57 12.89 -18.71
CA PRO A 220 12.95 11.77 -19.40
C PRO A 220 11.60 12.21 -19.98
N SER A 221 11.51 12.06 -21.28
CA SER A 221 10.39 12.11 -22.19
C SER A 221 9.05 11.72 -21.56
N ALA A 222 8.14 12.68 -21.57
CA ALA A 222 6.71 12.48 -21.31
C ALA A 222 6.10 11.62 -22.43
N ARG A 223 5.95 10.33 -22.20
CA ARG A 223 5.02 9.50 -22.97
C ARG A 223 3.62 9.75 -22.45
N SER A 224 2.88 10.59 -23.15
CA SER A 224 1.43 10.76 -23.04
C SER A 224 0.75 9.41 -23.26
N TYR A 225 0.32 8.77 -22.18
CA TYR A 225 -0.62 7.65 -22.28
C TYR A 225 -1.99 8.23 -22.56
N ALA A 226 -2.41 8.12 -23.81
CA ALA A 226 -3.74 8.48 -24.27
C ALA A 226 -4.80 7.67 -23.51
N LEU A 227 -5.61 8.35 -22.71
CA LEU A 227 -6.74 7.86 -21.90
C LEU A 227 -7.93 7.31 -22.73
N ALA A 228 -7.82 7.22 -24.05
CA ALA A 228 -8.93 7.01 -24.97
C ALA A 228 -9.29 5.54 -25.26
N ARG A 229 -8.74 4.53 -24.59
CA ARG A 229 -8.99 3.12 -24.98
C ARG A 229 -9.45 2.16 -23.88
N LEU A 230 -9.85 2.61 -22.70
CA LEU A 230 -10.32 1.71 -21.63
C LEU A 230 -11.84 1.69 -21.42
N PHE A 231 -12.60 2.43 -22.17
CA PHE A 231 -14.07 2.32 -22.18
C PHE A 231 -14.54 1.82 -23.56
N GLY A 232 -14.01 0.65 -23.96
CA GLY A 232 -14.54 -0.11 -25.10
C GLY A 232 -15.93 -0.64 -24.74
N ARG A 233 -16.90 -0.21 -25.53
CA ARG A 233 -18.27 -0.71 -25.65
C ARG A 233 -18.36 -2.23 -25.43
N ARG A 234 -19.22 -2.64 -24.52
CA ARG A 234 -20.21 -3.72 -24.69
C ARG A 234 -21.52 -3.31 -24.03
#